data_14dc7265c672afe0de860697c095bfbb
#
_entry.id   14dc7265c672afe0de860697c095bfbb
#
_cell.length_a   1.000
_cell.length_b   1.000
_cell.length_c   1.000
_cell.angle_alpha   90.00
_cell.angle_beta   90.00
_cell.angle_gamma   90.00
#
_symmetry.space_group_name_H-M   'P 1'
#
loop_
_entity.id
_entity.type
_entity.pdbx_description
1 polymer ?
#
loop_
_entity_poly.entity_id
_entity_poly.type
_entity_poly.pdbx_seq_one_letter_code
_entity_poly.pdbx_strand_id
1 'polypeptide(L)'
;LCYNGDITTVEEYERFCERFPTIEAIMIGRGLIANPGLVREIQTGEKMQKDELHVFLRELKVAYQACMPDQPVLFKMKEIWSYLVNWYPNGKKVWKKVRKTNRLIEYDKLMLMLESGNEV
;
A
#
# COMPACT_ATOMS: atom_id res chain seq x y z
N LEU A 1 -10.72 -25.26 -3.42
CA LEU A 1 -11.42 -23.97 -3.31
C LEU A 1 -10.43 -22.83 -3.04
N CYS A 2 -10.64 -21.72 -3.71
CA CYS A 2 -9.87 -20.50 -3.52
C CYS A 2 -10.76 -19.41 -2.92
N TYR A 3 -10.31 -18.74 -1.87
CA TYR A 3 -11.02 -17.62 -1.27
C TYR A 3 -10.40 -16.30 -1.73
N ASN A 4 -11.25 -15.34 -2.08
CA ASN A 4 -10.86 -13.98 -2.42
C ASN A 4 -11.63 -13.02 -1.50
N GLY A 5 -10.94 -12.34 -0.60
CA GLY A 5 -11.56 -11.41 0.34
C GLY A 5 -10.57 -10.39 0.88
N ASP A 6 -11.06 -9.51 1.76
CA ASP A 6 -10.29 -8.40 2.30
C ASP A 6 -9.48 -8.83 3.53
N ILE A 7 -8.37 -9.51 3.29
CA ILE A 7 -7.40 -9.86 4.34
C ILE A 7 -6.26 -8.84 4.26
N THR A 8 -6.06 -8.06 5.31
CA THR A 8 -5.02 -7.02 5.38
C THR A 8 -4.01 -7.25 6.50
N THR A 9 -4.31 -8.14 7.45
CA THR A 9 -3.45 -8.44 8.59
C THR A 9 -3.24 -9.93 8.75
N VAL A 10 -2.16 -10.31 9.43
CA VAL A 10 -1.88 -11.70 9.79
C VAL A 10 -2.98 -12.26 10.67
N GLU A 11 -3.50 -11.47 11.61
CA GLU A 11 -4.58 -11.88 12.51
C GLU A 11 -5.85 -12.22 11.73
N GLU A 12 -6.19 -11.44 10.72
CA GLU A 12 -7.34 -11.74 9.85
C GLU A 12 -7.11 -13.02 9.04
N TYR A 13 -5.88 -13.23 8.54
CA TYR A 13 -5.50 -14.44 7.83
C TYR A 13 -5.62 -15.67 8.73
N GLU A 14 -5.09 -15.61 9.94
CA GLU A 14 -5.14 -16.72 10.89
C GLU A 14 -6.56 -17.05 11.30
N ARG A 15 -7.40 -16.05 11.58
CA ARG A 15 -8.83 -16.25 11.89
C ARG A 15 -9.59 -16.90 10.74
N PHE A 16 -9.26 -16.51 9.51
CA PHE A 16 -9.86 -17.11 8.33
C PHE A 16 -9.48 -18.59 8.22
N CYS A 17 -8.20 -18.92 8.41
CA CYS A 17 -7.72 -20.30 8.35
C CYS A 17 -8.35 -21.19 9.43
N GLU A 18 -8.54 -20.66 10.64
CA GLU A 18 -9.22 -21.39 11.72
C GLU A 18 -10.69 -21.65 11.39
N ARG A 19 -11.36 -20.67 10.81
CA ARG A 19 -12.78 -20.76 10.50
C ARG A 19 -13.06 -21.64 9.28
N PHE A 20 -12.17 -21.65 8.31
CA PHE A 20 -12.33 -22.36 7.06
C PHE A 20 -11.11 -23.23 6.73
N PRO A 21 -10.82 -24.26 7.53
CA PRO A 21 -9.58 -25.05 7.38
C PRO A 21 -9.54 -25.88 6.10
N THR A 22 -10.66 -26.06 5.40
CA THR A 22 -10.72 -26.82 4.15
C THR A 22 -10.42 -25.99 2.91
N ILE A 23 -10.24 -24.68 3.04
CA ILE A 23 -9.87 -23.82 1.92
C ILE A 23 -8.38 -24.00 1.63
N GLU A 24 -8.05 -24.41 0.41
CA GLU A 24 -6.67 -24.70 0.00
C GLU A 24 -5.90 -23.49 -0.49
N ALA A 25 -6.59 -22.47 -1.02
CA ALA A 25 -5.97 -21.29 -1.59
C ALA A 25 -6.71 -20.03 -1.20
N ILE A 26 -5.96 -18.96 -0.94
CA ILE A 26 -6.49 -17.63 -0.61
C ILE A 26 -5.93 -16.62 -1.61
N MET A 27 -6.82 -15.87 -2.26
CA MET A 27 -6.43 -14.76 -3.11
C MET A 27 -6.53 -13.47 -2.31
N ILE A 28 -5.41 -12.74 -2.19
CA ILE A 28 -5.35 -11.47 -1.49
C ILE A 28 -5.07 -10.39 -2.53
N GLY A 29 -6.06 -9.52 -2.78
CA GLY A 29 -5.95 -8.43 -3.75
C GLY A 29 -5.76 -7.07 -3.07
N ARG A 30 -6.86 -6.44 -2.67
CA ARG A 30 -6.83 -5.13 -2.02
C ARG A 30 -6.02 -5.13 -0.73
N GLY A 31 -5.98 -6.26 -0.01
CA GLY A 31 -5.16 -6.40 1.19
C GLY A 31 -3.67 -6.23 0.93
N LEU A 32 -3.16 -6.71 -0.20
CA LEU A 32 -1.76 -6.52 -0.58
C LEU A 32 -1.45 -5.08 -0.97
N ILE A 33 -2.42 -4.35 -1.52
CA ILE A 33 -2.24 -2.91 -1.79
C ILE A 33 -2.19 -2.14 -0.47
N ALA A 34 -3.06 -2.45 0.47
CA ALA A 34 -3.08 -1.81 1.79
C ALA A 34 -1.89 -2.20 2.65
N ASN A 35 -1.37 -3.42 2.47
CA ASN A 35 -0.21 -3.93 3.20
C ASN A 35 0.68 -4.74 2.26
N PRO A 36 1.57 -4.09 1.48
CA PRO A 36 2.41 -4.79 0.50
C PRO A 36 3.33 -5.86 1.11
N GLY A 37 3.64 -5.76 2.39
CA GLY A 37 4.45 -6.75 3.10
C GLY A 37 3.66 -7.90 3.73
N LEU A 38 2.35 -8.00 3.45
CA LEU A 38 1.47 -8.96 4.13
C LEU A 38 1.93 -10.42 3.95
N VAL A 39 2.29 -10.82 2.74
CA VAL A 39 2.71 -12.21 2.48
C VAL A 39 3.98 -12.54 3.25
N ARG A 40 4.96 -11.64 3.26
CA ARG A 40 6.20 -11.82 4.04
C ARG A 40 5.87 -11.93 5.53
N GLU A 41 5.00 -11.08 6.04
CA GLU A 41 4.57 -11.11 7.44
C GLU A 41 3.88 -12.44 7.79
N ILE A 42 3.01 -12.93 6.92
CA ILE A 42 2.35 -14.24 7.09
C ILE A 42 3.37 -15.37 7.14
N GLN A 43 4.36 -15.37 6.24
CA GLN A 43 5.34 -16.44 6.10
C GLN A 43 6.44 -16.38 7.16
N THR A 44 6.90 -15.20 7.54
CA THR A 44 8.10 -15.03 8.35
C THR A 44 7.87 -14.27 9.66
N GLY A 45 6.71 -13.62 9.84
CA GLY A 45 6.44 -12.74 10.96
C GLY A 45 7.06 -11.35 10.85
N GLU A 46 7.81 -11.06 9.80
CA GLU A 46 8.47 -9.77 9.60
C GLU A 46 7.54 -8.76 8.94
N LYS A 47 7.26 -7.67 9.63
CA LYS A 47 6.46 -6.56 9.11
C LYS A 47 7.27 -5.67 8.18
N MET A 48 6.62 -5.15 7.13
CA MET A 48 7.22 -4.13 6.29
C MET A 48 7.38 -2.83 7.08
N GLN A 49 8.54 -2.20 6.97
CA GLN A 49 8.81 -0.91 7.61
C GLN A 49 8.46 0.24 6.68
N LYS A 50 8.35 1.47 7.21
CA LYS A 50 7.98 2.65 6.43
C LYS A 50 8.98 2.96 5.31
N ASP A 51 10.28 2.81 5.56
CA ASP A 51 11.30 3.01 4.56
C ASP A 51 11.20 2.00 3.41
N GLU A 52 10.89 0.74 3.71
CA GLU A 52 10.62 -0.27 2.70
C GLU A 52 9.39 0.08 1.86
N LEU A 53 8.33 0.61 2.51
CA LEU A 53 7.14 1.06 1.81
C LEU A 53 7.46 2.18 0.82
N HIS A 54 8.28 3.16 1.22
CA HIS A 54 8.66 4.26 0.35
C HIS A 54 9.55 3.79 -0.82
N VAL A 55 10.44 2.83 -0.61
CA VAL A 55 11.20 2.21 -1.70
C VAL A 55 10.26 1.53 -2.69
N PHE A 56 9.31 0.76 -2.18
CA PHE A 56 8.30 0.09 -3.01
C PHE A 56 7.49 1.09 -3.84
N LEU A 57 7.01 2.17 -3.23
CA LEU A 57 6.24 3.20 -3.92
C LEU A 57 7.06 3.90 -5.01
N ARG A 58 8.33 4.14 -4.74
CA ARG A 58 9.25 4.77 -5.68
C ARG A 58 9.49 3.88 -6.89
N GLU A 59 9.76 2.60 -6.66
CA GLU A 59 9.94 1.62 -7.73
C GLU A 59 8.68 1.46 -8.58
N LEU A 60 7.53 1.43 -7.92
CA LEU A 60 6.24 1.31 -8.61
C LEU A 60 5.97 2.53 -9.49
N LYS A 61 6.27 3.74 -8.98
CA LYS A 61 6.12 4.98 -9.75
C LYS A 61 7.01 4.96 -11.00
N VAL A 62 8.27 4.55 -10.86
CA VAL A 62 9.20 4.44 -11.98
C VAL A 62 8.69 3.44 -13.02
N ALA A 63 8.16 2.31 -12.58
CA ALA A 63 7.59 1.31 -13.48
C ALA A 63 6.40 1.87 -14.27
N TYR A 64 5.51 2.63 -13.62
CA TYR A 64 4.40 3.28 -14.31
C TYR A 64 4.88 4.37 -15.28
N GLN A 65 5.90 5.15 -14.90
CA GLN A 65 6.47 6.18 -15.78
C GLN A 65 7.06 5.61 -17.08
N ALA A 66 7.53 4.36 -17.04
CA ALA A 66 8.02 3.67 -18.22
C ALA A 66 6.91 3.33 -19.24
N CYS A 67 5.64 3.29 -18.78
CA CYS A 67 4.51 2.81 -19.56
C CYS A 67 3.48 3.90 -19.88
N MET A 68 3.47 5.02 -19.15
CA MET A 68 2.40 6.00 -19.26
C MET A 68 2.87 7.42 -18.91
N PRO A 69 2.14 8.45 -19.41
CA PRO A 69 2.43 9.86 -19.07
C PRO A 69 2.23 10.16 -17.59
N ASP A 70 2.72 11.35 -17.16
CA ASP A 70 2.73 11.75 -15.76
C ASP A 70 1.35 11.80 -15.08
N GLN A 71 0.32 12.31 -15.76
CA GLN A 71 -1.01 12.41 -15.14
C GLN A 71 -1.63 11.04 -14.82
N PRO A 72 -1.65 10.06 -15.75
CA PRO A 72 -2.08 8.70 -15.39
C PRO A 72 -1.24 8.08 -14.26
N VAL A 73 0.07 8.34 -14.22
CA VAL A 73 0.93 7.87 -13.12
C VAL A 73 0.44 8.46 -11.79
N LEU A 74 0.18 9.76 -11.76
CA LEU A 74 -0.33 10.43 -10.55
C LEU A 74 -1.64 9.80 -10.07
N PHE A 75 -2.58 9.54 -10.99
CA PHE A 75 -3.86 8.90 -10.63
C PHE A 75 -3.65 7.50 -10.06
N LYS A 76 -2.73 6.71 -10.62
CA LYS A 76 -2.40 5.38 -10.10
C LYS A 76 -1.81 5.45 -8.69
N MET A 77 -0.90 6.39 -8.45
CA MET A 77 -0.30 6.56 -7.12
C MET A 77 -1.35 7.02 -6.09
N LYS A 78 -2.26 7.92 -6.48
CA LYS A 78 -3.38 8.33 -5.61
C LYS A 78 -4.28 7.15 -5.25
N GLU A 79 -4.61 6.32 -6.23
CA GLU A 79 -5.43 5.13 -6.00
C GLU A 79 -4.77 4.20 -4.96
N ILE A 80 -3.48 3.95 -5.11
CA ILE A 80 -2.71 3.13 -4.18
C ILE A 80 -2.72 3.75 -2.78
N TRP A 81 -2.51 5.06 -2.66
CA TRP A 81 -2.53 5.76 -1.38
C TRP A 81 -3.88 5.68 -0.68
N SER A 82 -4.98 5.57 -1.40
CA SER A 82 -6.29 5.38 -0.78
C SER A 82 -6.36 4.12 0.08
N TYR A 83 -5.56 3.10 -0.26
CA TYR A 83 -5.45 1.86 0.53
C TYR A 83 -4.42 1.95 1.65
N LEU A 84 -3.50 2.93 1.61
CA LEU A 84 -2.38 3.05 2.55
C LEU A 84 -2.66 4.01 3.71
N VAL A 85 -3.87 4.52 3.83
CA VAL A 85 -4.25 5.55 4.83
C VAL A 85 -3.85 5.13 6.25
N ASN A 86 -3.95 3.85 6.56
CA ASN A 86 -3.71 3.34 7.91
C ASN A 86 -2.22 3.11 8.25
N TRP A 87 -1.32 3.33 7.29
CA TRP A 87 0.12 3.17 7.54
C TRP A 87 0.72 4.24 8.45
N TYR A 88 0.07 5.39 8.57
CA TYR A 88 0.53 6.50 9.38
C TYR A 88 -0.51 6.84 10.46
N PRO A 89 -0.08 7.29 11.65
CA PRO A 89 -1.02 7.76 12.67
C PRO A 89 -1.87 8.93 12.17
N ASN A 90 -1.29 9.79 11.31
CA ASN A 90 -1.98 10.92 10.67
C ASN A 90 -2.39 10.61 9.23
N GLY A 91 -2.73 9.36 8.95
CA GLY A 91 -2.98 8.87 7.58
C GLY A 91 -4.06 9.64 6.82
N LYS A 92 -5.14 10.04 7.51
CA LYS A 92 -6.19 10.84 6.88
C LYS A 92 -5.69 12.20 6.40
N LYS A 93 -4.82 12.84 7.17
CA LYS A 93 -4.20 14.13 6.81
C LYS A 93 -3.27 13.95 5.61
N VAL A 94 -2.45 12.91 5.62
CA VAL A 94 -1.56 12.57 4.51
C VAL A 94 -2.37 12.30 3.25
N TRP A 95 -3.41 11.47 3.33
CA TRP A 95 -4.29 11.15 2.21
C TRP A 95 -4.96 12.40 1.62
N LYS A 96 -5.42 13.30 2.49
CA LYS A 96 -6.02 14.56 2.05
C LYS A 96 -5.05 15.39 1.21
N LYS A 97 -3.78 15.42 1.62
CA LYS A 97 -2.73 16.13 0.86
C LYS A 97 -2.39 15.44 -0.44
N VAL A 98 -2.26 14.12 -0.44
CA VAL A 98 -2.02 13.34 -1.66
C VAL A 98 -3.15 13.57 -2.66
N ARG A 99 -4.40 13.51 -2.20
CA ARG A 99 -5.57 13.69 -3.05
C ARG A 99 -5.64 15.07 -3.72
N LYS A 100 -5.10 16.09 -3.06
CA LYS A 100 -5.10 17.47 -3.57
C LYS A 100 -4.01 17.77 -4.58
N THR A 101 -3.03 16.88 -4.77
CA THR A 101 -1.98 17.11 -5.76
C THR A 101 -2.56 17.07 -7.17
N ASN A 102 -2.10 17.99 -8.03
CA ASN A 102 -2.57 18.10 -9.41
C ASN A 102 -1.48 17.74 -10.42
N ARG A 103 -0.22 17.65 -9.97
CA ARG A 103 0.94 17.33 -10.82
C ARG A 103 1.80 16.28 -10.10
N LEU A 104 2.46 15.45 -10.90
CA LEU A 104 3.35 14.43 -10.35
C LEU A 104 4.50 15.03 -9.51
N ILE A 105 5.00 16.20 -9.90
CA ILE A 105 6.05 16.88 -9.13
C ILE A 105 5.59 17.29 -7.73
N GLU A 106 4.32 17.67 -7.58
CA GLU A 106 3.74 17.99 -6.26
C GLU A 106 3.68 16.73 -5.39
N TYR A 107 3.30 15.60 -5.98
CA TYR A 107 3.31 14.30 -5.33
C TYR A 107 4.74 13.92 -4.88
N ASP A 108 5.73 14.09 -5.75
CA ASP A 108 7.12 13.78 -5.45
C ASP A 108 7.64 14.60 -4.28
N LYS A 109 7.33 15.91 -4.23
CA LYS A 109 7.70 16.77 -3.11
C LYS A 109 7.06 16.31 -1.80
N LEU A 110 5.80 15.90 -1.84
CA LEU A 110 5.09 15.40 -0.67
C LEU A 110 5.74 14.10 -0.17
N MET A 111 6.14 13.20 -1.06
CA MET A 111 6.81 11.97 -0.70
C MET A 111 8.17 12.23 -0.05
N LEU A 112 8.94 13.20 -0.56
CA LEU A 112 10.22 13.60 0.06
C LEU A 112 10.02 14.12 1.48
N MET A 113 8.96 14.90 1.72
CA MET A 113 8.63 15.37 3.07
C MET A 113 8.30 14.23 4.02
N LEU A 114 7.52 13.25 3.56
CA LEU A 114 7.18 12.07 4.36
C LEU A 114 8.42 11.21 4.67
N GLU A 115 9.28 11.00 3.67
CA GLU A 115 10.51 10.20 3.83
C GLU A 115 11.49 10.86 4.80
N SER A 116 11.54 12.19 4.83
CA SER A 116 12.44 12.93 5.74
C SER A 116 11.87 13.06 7.16
N GLY A 117 10.67 12.54 7.42
CA GLY A 117 10.03 12.62 8.73
C GLY A 117 9.40 13.97 9.06
N ASN A 118 9.28 14.86 8.09
CA ASN A 118 8.61 16.15 8.29
C ASN A 118 7.10 15.97 8.39
N GLU A 119 6.46 16.84 9.18
CA GLU A 119 5.00 16.87 9.23
C GLU A 119 4.43 17.38 7.91
N VAL A 120 3.35 16.74 7.52
CA VAL A 120 2.65 17.06 6.28
C VAL A 120 1.34 17.76 6.57
#